data_f83f68e31a429b0b2fa69dbeda62d1eb
#
_entry.id   f83f68e31a429b0b2fa69dbeda62d1eb
#
_cell.length_a   1.000
_cell.length_b   1.000
_cell.length_c   1.000
_cell.angle_alpha   90.00
_cell.angle_beta   90.00
_cell.angle_gamma   90.00
#
_symmetry.space_group_name_H-M   'P 1'
#
loop_
_entity.id
_entity.type
_entity.pdbx_description
1 polymer ?
#
loop_
_entity_poly.entity_id
_entity_poly.type
_entity_poly.pdbx_seq_one_letter_code
_entity_poly.pdbx_strand_id
1 'polypeptide(L)'
;MLLTHTAGAAYWWSHPLAGELYHPSDGSLPHKNFSYLTGNISDYDIPAVTEPGTTFTYGHASDWLGVFAVRATGKNLRQLFHDVLFSPLGIKPSELDLHLSPAIAPALRPIHVRNPTSPSPSARFDATDAMIYHTAGMPPPGKAHFAGGCLFGNAQGYAKILQAVLRKDPEVLDKATWDMAFLDDFAKRGICMPRPLYKTSSPFFSADVPEFARSTVPNGEGMNLLTCVVANAPTRSGRPEGSFGWAGLTNSYYFVDPVNGIGSIVNMQLFPFFDPRCVETRDRIEKTIYECLSSVRAGKRG
;
A
#
# COMPACT_ATOMS: atom_id res chain seq x y z
N MET A 1 9.62 -7.93 11.60
CA MET A 1 9.71 -6.46 11.71
C MET A 1 9.53 -5.75 10.36
N LEU A 2 10.25 -6.14 9.30
CA LEU A 2 10.08 -5.48 7.98
C LEU A 2 8.67 -5.68 7.39
N LEU A 3 8.10 -6.88 7.45
CA LEU A 3 6.74 -7.17 6.96
C LEU A 3 5.62 -6.39 7.68
N THR A 4 5.90 -5.88 8.87
CA THR A 4 4.91 -5.19 9.71
C THR A 4 5.26 -3.74 9.97
N HIS A 5 6.20 -3.16 9.21
CA HIS A 5 6.65 -1.79 9.38
C HIS A 5 7.05 -1.44 10.83
N THR A 6 7.69 -2.37 11.53
CA THR A 6 8.18 -2.13 12.90
C THR A 6 9.72 -2.09 12.97
N ALA A 7 10.39 -1.90 11.84
CA ALA A 7 11.85 -1.80 11.80
C ALA A 7 12.39 -0.39 12.07
N GLY A 8 11.52 0.62 12.20
CA GLY A 8 11.93 2.01 12.43
C GLY A 8 12.38 2.76 11.16
N ALA A 9 12.33 2.14 9.99
CA ALA A 9 12.77 2.73 8.71
C ALA A 9 11.68 3.62 8.10
N ALA A 10 11.58 4.88 8.52
CA ALA A 10 10.55 5.83 8.08
C ALA A 10 10.80 6.37 6.67
N TYR A 11 9.73 6.72 5.95
CA TYR A 11 9.83 7.69 4.86
C TYR A 11 10.03 9.11 5.41
N TRP A 12 10.72 9.96 4.67
CA TRP A 12 10.95 11.35 5.09
C TRP A 12 9.65 12.12 5.41
N TRP A 13 8.57 11.82 4.71
CA TRP A 13 7.27 12.45 4.87
C TRP A 13 6.40 11.77 5.93
N SER A 14 6.78 10.60 6.42
CA SER A 14 5.98 9.83 7.37
C SER A 14 6.40 10.01 8.83
N HIS A 15 7.56 10.64 9.08
CA HIS A 15 8.06 10.84 10.43
C HIS A 15 8.90 12.12 10.55
N PRO A 16 8.68 12.99 11.56
CA PRO A 16 9.40 14.25 11.69
C PRO A 16 10.92 14.11 11.71
N LEU A 17 11.47 13.17 12.47
CA LEU A 17 12.92 12.93 12.53
C LEU A 17 13.51 12.50 11.17
N ALA A 18 12.79 11.70 10.40
CA ALA A 18 13.23 11.39 9.04
C ALA A 18 13.12 12.62 8.13
N GLY A 19 12.09 13.44 8.32
CA GLY A 19 11.92 14.70 7.59
C GLY A 19 13.09 15.66 7.76
N GLU A 20 13.63 15.79 8.95
CA GLU A 20 14.76 16.65 9.26
C GLU A 20 16.04 16.28 8.46
N LEU A 21 16.20 15.01 8.07
CA LEU A 21 17.36 14.60 7.25
C LEU A 21 17.30 15.16 5.82
N TYR A 22 16.10 15.41 5.31
CA TYR A 22 15.87 15.87 3.93
C TYR A 22 15.51 17.36 3.86
N HIS A 23 14.87 17.88 4.90
CA HIS A 23 14.38 19.25 5.00
C HIS A 23 14.59 19.75 6.43
N PRO A 24 15.87 20.11 6.80
CA PRO A 24 16.16 20.60 8.12
C PRO A 24 15.34 21.86 8.46
N SER A 25 14.70 21.88 9.63
CA SER A 25 13.88 23.00 10.09
C SER A 25 14.67 24.26 10.41
N ASP A 26 15.99 24.12 10.66
CA ASP A 26 16.91 25.22 10.92
C ASP A 26 17.43 25.92 9.65
N GLY A 27 17.01 25.45 8.46
CA GLY A 27 17.43 25.98 7.16
C GLY A 27 18.85 25.55 6.72
N SER A 28 19.46 24.61 7.42
CA SER A 28 20.74 24.03 7.00
C SER A 28 20.60 23.20 5.71
N LEU A 29 21.74 22.83 5.11
CA LEU A 29 21.70 21.96 3.93
C LEU A 29 21.20 20.56 4.30
N PRO A 30 20.36 19.94 3.45
CA PRO A 30 19.89 18.59 3.68
C PRO A 30 21.04 17.59 3.84
N HIS A 31 20.95 16.73 4.84
CA HIS A 31 21.89 15.62 5.03
C HIS A 31 21.69 14.53 3.98
N LYS A 32 20.51 14.44 3.40
CA LYS A 32 20.14 13.51 2.32
C LYS A 32 19.42 14.26 1.19
N ASN A 33 19.83 13.98 -0.04
CA ASN A 33 19.07 14.43 -1.21
C ASN A 33 17.83 13.56 -1.37
N PHE A 34 16.69 14.19 -1.70
CA PHE A 34 15.46 13.47 -1.99
C PHE A 34 15.61 12.70 -3.30
N SER A 35 15.79 11.38 -3.20
CA SER A 35 15.98 10.58 -4.38
C SER A 35 15.79 9.08 -4.17
N TYR A 36 14.76 8.66 -3.39
CA TYR A 36 14.49 7.24 -3.21
C TYR A 36 14.08 6.48 -4.49
N LEU A 37 14.05 7.18 -5.59
CA LEU A 37 13.76 6.60 -6.90
C LEU A 37 15.01 6.34 -7.76
N THR A 38 16.21 6.59 -7.24
CA THR A 38 17.45 6.30 -8.01
C THR A 38 17.78 4.83 -8.07
N GLY A 39 17.18 4.03 -7.19
CA GLY A 39 17.50 2.62 -7.04
C GLY A 39 18.82 2.34 -6.36
N ASN A 40 19.45 3.34 -5.75
CA ASN A 40 20.60 3.11 -4.88
C ASN A 40 20.13 2.60 -3.51
N ILE A 41 20.83 1.61 -2.96
CA ILE A 41 20.52 1.12 -1.60
C ILE A 41 20.70 2.24 -0.58
N SER A 42 21.64 3.16 -0.81
CA SER A 42 21.85 4.35 0.03
C SER A 42 20.60 5.25 0.14
N ASP A 43 19.64 5.16 -0.78
CA ASP A 43 18.41 5.92 -0.70
C ASP A 43 17.53 5.45 0.48
N TYR A 44 17.69 4.19 0.87
CA TYR A 44 16.96 3.54 1.97
C TYR A 44 17.76 3.50 3.28
N ASP A 45 19.03 3.85 3.23
CA ASP A 45 19.94 3.85 4.37
C ASP A 45 19.76 5.13 5.19
N ILE A 46 18.73 5.13 6.00
CA ILE A 46 18.43 6.19 6.96
C ILE A 46 18.45 5.62 8.38
N PRO A 47 18.80 6.42 9.38
CA PRO A 47 18.71 5.99 10.78
C PRO A 47 17.31 5.55 11.14
N ALA A 48 17.19 4.49 11.95
CA ALA A 48 15.91 4.12 12.53
C ALA A 48 15.41 5.25 13.45
N VAL A 49 14.17 5.67 13.23
CA VAL A 49 13.54 6.77 13.99
C VAL A 49 12.83 6.28 15.25
N THR A 50 12.64 4.97 15.36
CA THR A 50 12.05 4.30 16.53
C THR A 50 12.83 3.03 16.83
N GLU A 51 12.78 2.57 18.07
CA GLU A 51 13.38 1.30 18.45
C GLU A 51 12.73 0.15 17.66
N PRO A 52 13.53 -0.67 16.93
CA PRO A 52 12.99 -1.77 16.13
C PRO A 52 12.14 -2.74 16.95
N GLY A 53 10.96 -3.06 16.44
CA GLY A 53 10.03 -4.01 17.06
C GLY A 53 9.04 -3.40 18.05
N THR A 54 9.13 -2.11 18.37
CA THR A 54 8.31 -1.49 19.43
C THR A 54 7.04 -0.81 18.94
N THR A 55 7.07 -0.24 17.73
CA THR A 55 5.94 0.50 17.18
C THR A 55 5.90 0.45 15.65
N PHE A 56 4.75 0.73 15.09
CA PHE A 56 4.60 0.91 13.64
C PHE A 56 5.28 2.20 13.18
N THR A 57 6.12 2.07 12.15
CA THR A 57 6.81 3.20 11.51
C THR A 57 6.76 3.00 10.00
N TYR A 58 5.84 3.69 9.34
CA TYR A 58 5.68 3.53 7.89
C TYR A 58 6.87 4.08 7.12
N GLY A 59 7.42 3.26 6.21
CA GLY A 59 8.59 3.67 5.45
C GLY A 59 9.22 2.57 4.62
N HIS A 60 10.54 2.63 4.49
CA HIS A 60 11.35 1.79 3.60
C HIS A 60 11.42 0.30 3.96
N ALA A 61 10.57 -0.19 4.86
CA ALA A 61 10.58 -1.59 5.25
C ALA A 61 10.35 -2.54 4.07
N SER A 62 9.39 -2.22 3.17
CA SER A 62 9.14 -3.01 1.96
C SER A 62 10.30 -2.93 0.96
N ASP A 63 11.00 -1.81 0.88
CA ASP A 63 12.17 -1.64 0.02
C ASP A 63 13.32 -2.52 0.50
N TRP A 64 13.57 -2.55 1.81
CA TRP A 64 14.53 -3.46 2.43
C TRP A 64 14.16 -4.93 2.25
N LEU A 65 12.88 -5.29 2.26
CA LEU A 65 12.43 -6.65 1.92
C LEU A 65 12.79 -7.00 0.48
N GLY A 66 12.60 -6.08 -0.46
CA GLY A 66 13.03 -6.25 -1.85
C GLY A 66 14.53 -6.49 -1.97
N VAL A 67 15.35 -5.68 -1.30
CA VAL A 67 16.80 -5.85 -1.25
C VAL A 67 17.19 -7.21 -0.65
N PHE A 68 16.55 -7.60 0.45
CA PHE A 68 16.78 -8.89 1.10
C PHE A 68 16.45 -10.05 0.15
N ALA A 69 15.28 -10.02 -0.49
CA ALA A 69 14.84 -11.08 -1.40
C ALA A 69 15.79 -11.25 -2.60
N VAL A 70 16.23 -10.14 -3.19
CA VAL A 70 17.22 -10.14 -4.28
C VAL A 70 18.55 -10.74 -3.83
N ARG A 71 19.07 -10.37 -2.66
CA ARG A 71 20.32 -10.90 -2.12
C ARG A 71 20.22 -12.39 -1.75
N ALA A 72 19.11 -12.79 -1.17
CA ALA A 72 18.93 -14.17 -0.72
C ALA A 72 18.77 -15.16 -1.89
N THR A 73 18.25 -14.70 -3.03
CA THR A 73 17.94 -15.58 -4.16
C THR A 73 18.87 -15.43 -5.36
N GLY A 74 19.62 -14.32 -5.42
CA GLY A 74 20.43 -13.96 -6.60
C GLY A 74 19.60 -13.52 -7.81
N LYS A 75 18.26 -13.52 -7.72
CA LYS A 75 17.35 -13.08 -8.79
C LYS A 75 17.02 -11.61 -8.61
N ASN A 76 16.77 -10.87 -9.71
CA ASN A 76 16.21 -9.53 -9.57
C ASN A 76 14.74 -9.59 -9.13
N LEU A 77 14.23 -8.50 -8.59
CA LEU A 77 12.89 -8.46 -7.98
C LEU A 77 11.78 -8.80 -9.01
N ARG A 78 11.92 -8.34 -10.26
CA ARG A 78 10.95 -8.65 -11.32
C ARG A 78 10.90 -10.16 -11.64
N GLN A 79 12.07 -10.81 -11.71
CA GLN A 79 12.14 -12.26 -11.89
C GLN A 79 11.48 -12.99 -10.72
N LEU A 80 11.72 -12.53 -9.48
CA LEU A 80 11.09 -13.12 -8.31
C LEU A 80 9.57 -13.03 -8.38
N PHE A 81 9.02 -11.84 -8.64
CA PHE A 81 7.57 -11.68 -8.77
C PHE A 81 6.99 -12.52 -9.89
N HIS A 82 7.69 -12.60 -11.03
CA HIS A 82 7.26 -13.43 -12.14
C HIS A 82 7.22 -14.93 -11.73
N ASP A 83 8.30 -15.43 -11.13
CA ASP A 83 8.44 -16.84 -10.84
C ASP A 83 7.52 -17.32 -9.70
N VAL A 84 7.38 -16.49 -8.64
CA VAL A 84 6.67 -16.92 -7.41
C VAL A 84 5.22 -16.44 -7.35
N LEU A 85 4.81 -15.49 -8.18
CA LEU A 85 3.49 -14.90 -8.10
C LEU A 85 2.79 -14.81 -9.47
N PHE A 86 3.40 -14.14 -10.46
CA PHE A 86 2.69 -13.85 -11.70
C PHE A 86 2.47 -15.09 -12.56
N SER A 87 3.50 -15.91 -12.75
CA SER A 87 3.40 -17.14 -13.55
C SER A 87 2.46 -18.16 -12.91
N PRO A 88 2.57 -18.52 -11.62
CA PRO A 88 1.62 -19.42 -10.98
C PRO A 88 0.16 -18.95 -11.06
N LEU A 89 -0.08 -17.66 -10.94
CA LEU A 89 -1.44 -17.07 -10.99
C LEU A 89 -1.93 -16.74 -12.40
N GLY A 90 -1.17 -17.07 -13.45
CA GLY A 90 -1.52 -16.75 -14.83
C GLY A 90 -1.67 -15.24 -15.08
N ILE A 91 -0.90 -14.42 -14.36
CA ILE A 91 -0.87 -12.97 -14.55
C ILE A 91 0.04 -12.64 -15.73
N LYS A 92 -0.51 -11.98 -16.73
CA LYS A 92 0.21 -11.61 -17.96
C LYS A 92 1.00 -10.32 -17.76
N PRO A 93 2.11 -10.11 -18.51
CA PRO A 93 2.87 -8.85 -18.48
C PRO A 93 2.07 -7.60 -18.86
N SER A 94 0.93 -7.76 -19.54
CA SER A 94 -0.03 -6.68 -19.84
C SER A 94 -1.01 -6.40 -18.70
N GLU A 95 -1.08 -7.27 -17.69
CA GLU A 95 -1.96 -7.11 -16.54
C GLU A 95 -1.23 -6.51 -15.34
N LEU A 96 -0.03 -7.03 -15.01
CA LEU A 96 0.85 -6.50 -13.96
C LEU A 96 2.32 -6.66 -14.33
N ASP A 97 3.12 -5.66 -13.99
CA ASP A 97 4.58 -5.73 -14.07
C ASP A 97 5.22 -4.76 -13.05
N LEU A 98 6.48 -5.00 -12.70
CA LEU A 98 7.26 -4.14 -11.79
C LEU A 98 7.89 -2.93 -12.50
N HIS A 99 7.65 -2.77 -13.78
CA HIS A 99 8.05 -1.57 -14.53
C HIS A 99 7.03 -1.31 -15.64
N LEU A 100 7.03 -0.10 -16.15
CA LEU A 100 6.17 0.29 -17.25
C LEU A 100 6.65 -0.36 -18.54
N SER A 101 6.18 -1.57 -18.79
CA SER A 101 6.52 -2.33 -19.99
C SER A 101 5.78 -1.78 -21.23
N PRO A 102 6.28 -2.04 -22.46
CA PRO A 102 5.56 -1.73 -23.68
C PRO A 102 4.14 -2.33 -23.76
N ALA A 103 3.88 -3.40 -23.00
CA ALA A 103 2.57 -4.03 -22.94
C ALA A 103 1.57 -3.25 -22.05
N ILE A 104 2.04 -2.48 -21.06
CA ILE A 104 1.22 -1.69 -20.13
C ILE A 104 1.16 -0.22 -20.57
N ALA A 105 2.25 0.35 -21.07
CA ALA A 105 2.39 1.76 -21.36
C ALA A 105 1.23 2.38 -22.19
N PRO A 106 0.69 1.71 -23.23
CA PRO A 106 -0.41 2.28 -24.01
C PRO A 106 -1.73 2.42 -23.24
N ALA A 107 -1.90 1.64 -22.19
CA ALA A 107 -3.10 1.65 -21.33
C ALA A 107 -2.93 2.48 -20.05
N LEU A 108 -1.73 3.02 -19.81
CA LEU A 108 -1.48 3.83 -18.63
C LEU A 108 -2.36 5.08 -18.63
N ARG A 109 -3.09 5.25 -17.54
CA ARG A 109 -3.90 6.46 -17.33
C ARG A 109 -3.06 7.52 -16.63
N PRO A 110 -3.21 8.81 -16.98
CA PRO A 110 -2.53 9.88 -16.29
C PRO A 110 -2.98 9.94 -14.83
N ILE A 111 -2.06 10.37 -13.98
CA ILE A 111 -2.40 10.71 -12.60
C ILE A 111 -2.88 12.16 -12.60
N HIS A 112 -3.98 12.42 -11.90
CA HIS A 112 -4.55 13.74 -11.76
C HIS A 112 -4.26 14.31 -10.38
N VAL A 113 -4.19 15.63 -10.29
CA VAL A 113 -4.08 16.36 -9.02
C VAL A 113 -5.35 17.17 -8.82
N ARG A 114 -5.97 17.05 -7.64
CA ARG A 114 -7.12 17.89 -7.31
C ARG A 114 -6.66 19.33 -7.14
N ASN A 115 -7.31 20.24 -7.84
CA ASN A 115 -7.08 21.66 -7.66
C ASN A 115 -7.87 22.16 -6.42
N PRO A 116 -7.20 22.53 -5.31
CA PRO A 116 -7.88 22.95 -4.09
C PRO A 116 -8.56 24.32 -4.23
N THR A 117 -8.20 25.10 -5.24
CA THR A 117 -8.76 26.45 -5.47
C THR A 117 -9.95 26.44 -6.43
N SER A 118 -10.34 25.29 -6.97
CA SER A 118 -11.51 25.23 -7.85
C SER A 118 -12.80 25.36 -7.05
N PRO A 119 -13.65 26.34 -7.35
CA PRO A 119 -14.94 26.50 -6.68
C PRO A 119 -15.96 25.43 -7.09
N SER A 120 -15.65 24.62 -8.11
CA SER A 120 -16.56 23.58 -8.60
C SER A 120 -16.42 22.29 -7.79
N PRO A 121 -17.54 21.66 -7.37
CA PRO A 121 -17.54 20.33 -6.81
C PRO A 121 -16.99 19.26 -7.75
N SER A 122 -17.05 19.49 -9.07
CA SER A 122 -16.40 18.73 -10.13
C SER A 122 -14.97 19.21 -10.36
N ALA A 123 -14.22 19.47 -9.28
CA ALA A 123 -12.88 20.02 -9.31
C ALA A 123 -12.09 19.62 -10.57
N ARG A 124 -11.57 20.61 -11.27
CA ARG A 124 -10.69 20.36 -12.41
C ARG A 124 -9.47 19.61 -11.90
N PHE A 125 -9.15 18.55 -12.58
CA PHE A 125 -7.96 17.76 -12.34
C PHE A 125 -6.93 18.22 -13.35
N ASP A 126 -5.84 18.83 -12.89
CA ASP A 126 -4.70 19.03 -13.75
C ASP A 126 -4.00 17.68 -13.89
N ALA A 127 -3.89 17.21 -15.14
CA ALA A 127 -3.07 16.05 -15.43
C ALA A 127 -1.63 16.41 -15.08
N THR A 128 -1.01 15.61 -14.25
CA THR A 128 0.42 15.75 -13.97
C THR A 128 1.14 14.58 -14.59
N ASP A 129 2.19 14.86 -15.33
CA ASP A 129 3.20 13.86 -15.72
C ASP A 129 4.00 13.43 -14.48
N ALA A 130 3.43 13.70 -13.33
CA ALA A 130 4.07 13.60 -12.06
C ALA A 130 4.79 12.28 -11.92
N MET A 131 5.90 12.48 -12.31
CA MET A 131 6.84 12.66 -11.25
C MET A 131 7.28 11.38 -10.55
N ILE A 132 6.37 10.57 -10.06
CA ILE A 132 6.67 9.47 -9.16
C ILE A 132 7.02 8.22 -9.97
N TYR A 133 6.62 8.18 -11.23
CA TYR A 133 6.67 6.96 -12.04
C TYR A 133 7.42 7.12 -13.36
N HIS A 134 8.12 8.23 -13.56
CA HIS A 134 9.05 8.38 -14.70
C HIS A 134 10.24 7.42 -14.64
N THR A 135 10.46 6.82 -13.48
CA THR A 135 11.39 5.70 -13.32
C THR A 135 10.80 4.37 -13.75
N ALA A 136 9.91 4.42 -14.71
CA ALA A 136 9.17 3.27 -15.23
C ALA A 136 10.03 2.20 -15.90
N GLY A 137 11.33 2.36 -15.91
CA GLY A 137 12.28 1.37 -16.38
C GLY A 137 12.77 0.43 -15.26
N MET A 138 13.30 -0.71 -15.65
CA MET A 138 14.12 -1.53 -14.77
C MET A 138 15.27 -0.67 -14.25
N PRO A 139 15.57 -0.70 -12.95
CA PRO A 139 16.79 -0.08 -12.47
C PRO A 139 18.00 -0.71 -13.19
N PRO A 140 19.03 0.07 -13.46
CA PRO A 140 20.26 -0.46 -14.04
C PRO A 140 20.83 -1.61 -13.19
N PRO A 141 21.66 -2.49 -13.74
CA PRO A 141 22.32 -3.54 -12.97
C PRO A 141 22.97 -2.98 -11.70
N GLY A 142 22.77 -3.65 -10.57
CA GLY A 142 23.30 -3.23 -9.28
C GLY A 142 22.45 -2.19 -8.54
N LYS A 143 21.31 -1.77 -9.11
CA LYS A 143 20.33 -0.90 -8.46
C LYS A 143 19.21 -1.71 -7.84
N ALA A 144 18.63 -1.20 -6.75
CA ALA A 144 17.49 -1.80 -6.10
C ALA A 144 16.17 -1.24 -6.66
N HIS A 145 15.16 -2.09 -6.76
CA HIS A 145 13.79 -1.63 -7.03
C HIS A 145 13.22 -0.92 -5.80
N PHE A 146 12.41 0.10 -6.04
CA PHE A 146 11.52 0.68 -5.03
C PHE A 146 10.34 -0.30 -4.79
N ALA A 147 10.58 -1.31 -3.95
CA ALA A 147 9.62 -2.42 -3.76
C ALA A 147 8.32 -1.99 -3.09
N GLY A 148 8.33 -0.88 -2.35
CA GLY A 148 7.14 -0.32 -1.72
C GLY A 148 6.14 0.33 -2.70
N GLY A 149 6.49 0.53 -3.99
CA GLY A 149 5.62 1.25 -4.92
C GLY A 149 5.91 1.07 -6.41
N CYS A 150 6.48 -0.05 -6.82
CA CYS A 150 6.94 -0.26 -8.19
C CYS A 150 5.99 -1.05 -9.10
N LEU A 151 4.74 -1.30 -8.70
CA LEU A 151 3.82 -2.14 -9.48
C LEU A 151 2.99 -1.29 -10.44
N PHE A 152 3.03 -1.66 -11.73
CA PHE A 152 2.18 -1.13 -12.79
C PHE A 152 1.19 -2.18 -13.24
N GLY A 153 -0.04 -1.77 -13.57
CA GLY A 153 -1.01 -2.70 -14.13
C GLY A 153 -2.46 -2.28 -13.97
N ASN A 154 -3.34 -3.26 -14.01
CA ASN A 154 -4.77 -3.06 -13.96
C ASN A 154 -5.44 -3.84 -12.82
N ALA A 155 -6.72 -3.50 -12.56
CA ALA A 155 -7.47 -4.13 -11.49
C ALA A 155 -7.69 -5.64 -11.71
N GLN A 156 -7.79 -6.11 -12.95
CA GLN A 156 -7.97 -7.54 -13.24
C GLN A 156 -6.75 -8.36 -12.83
N GLY A 157 -5.54 -7.89 -13.15
CA GLY A 157 -4.31 -8.56 -12.72
C GLY A 157 -4.18 -8.59 -11.21
N TYR A 158 -4.47 -7.45 -10.55
CA TYR A 158 -4.42 -7.40 -9.08
C TYR A 158 -5.50 -8.26 -8.42
N ALA A 159 -6.68 -8.36 -9.01
CA ALA A 159 -7.77 -9.22 -8.50
C ALA A 159 -7.37 -10.70 -8.46
N LYS A 160 -6.51 -11.17 -9.37
CA LYS A 160 -5.96 -12.55 -9.31
C LYS A 160 -5.13 -12.77 -8.05
N ILE A 161 -4.34 -11.75 -7.63
CA ILE A 161 -3.60 -11.81 -6.37
C ILE A 161 -4.57 -11.87 -5.18
N LEU A 162 -5.60 -11.02 -5.15
CA LEU A 162 -6.61 -11.04 -4.08
C LEU A 162 -7.34 -12.37 -4.02
N GLN A 163 -7.65 -12.98 -5.17
CA GLN A 163 -8.25 -14.32 -5.24
C GLN A 163 -7.32 -15.40 -4.69
N ALA A 164 -6.02 -15.34 -5.01
CA ALA A 164 -5.05 -16.29 -4.48
C ALA A 164 -4.92 -16.16 -2.96
N VAL A 165 -4.89 -14.93 -2.44
CA VAL A 165 -4.89 -14.65 -1.00
C VAL A 165 -6.14 -15.23 -0.34
N LEU A 166 -7.34 -14.97 -0.89
CA LEU A 166 -8.62 -15.48 -0.35
C LEU A 166 -8.67 -17.01 -0.30
N ARG A 167 -8.14 -17.67 -1.32
CA ARG A 167 -8.10 -19.14 -1.41
C ARG A 167 -6.94 -19.77 -0.64
N LYS A 168 -6.02 -18.95 -0.12
CA LYS A 168 -4.74 -19.43 0.43
C LYS A 168 -4.04 -20.33 -0.56
N ASP A 169 -3.83 -19.82 -1.77
CA ASP A 169 -3.42 -20.60 -2.93
C ASP A 169 -2.08 -21.32 -2.67
N PRO A 170 -2.05 -22.68 -2.74
CA PRO A 170 -0.86 -23.45 -2.43
C PRO A 170 0.28 -23.29 -3.46
N GLU A 171 -0.01 -22.79 -4.66
CA GLU A 171 1.01 -22.44 -5.64
C GLU A 171 1.84 -21.21 -5.24
N VAL A 172 1.32 -20.37 -4.31
CA VAL A 172 1.98 -19.16 -3.85
C VAL A 172 2.68 -19.38 -2.52
N LEU A 173 1.99 -19.91 -1.52
CA LEU A 173 2.53 -20.20 -0.19
C LEU A 173 1.94 -21.51 0.35
N ASP A 174 2.72 -22.24 1.14
CA ASP A 174 2.18 -23.40 1.87
C ASP A 174 1.15 -22.97 2.92
N LYS A 175 0.34 -23.98 3.36
CA LYS A 175 -0.75 -23.74 4.30
C LYS A 175 -0.29 -23.11 5.62
N ALA A 176 0.83 -23.55 6.17
CA ALA A 176 1.32 -23.04 7.46
C ALA A 176 1.75 -21.59 7.35
N THR A 177 2.40 -21.24 6.24
CA THR A 177 2.80 -19.85 5.94
C THR A 177 1.57 -18.96 5.72
N TRP A 178 0.54 -19.44 5.01
CA TRP A 178 -0.73 -18.68 4.88
C TRP A 178 -1.41 -18.46 6.21
N ASP A 179 -1.51 -19.47 7.05
CA ASP A 179 -2.15 -19.37 8.36
C ASP A 179 -1.42 -18.36 9.25
N MET A 180 -0.10 -18.36 9.21
CA MET A 180 0.72 -17.38 9.92
C MET A 180 0.58 -15.98 9.32
N ALA A 181 0.51 -15.86 8.00
CA ALA A 181 0.47 -14.57 7.31
C ALA A 181 -0.82 -13.77 7.57
N PHE A 182 -1.92 -14.44 7.91
CA PHE A 182 -3.22 -13.81 8.20
C PHE A 182 -3.35 -13.33 9.64
N LEU A 183 -2.50 -13.82 10.55
CA LEU A 183 -2.57 -13.45 11.97
C LEU A 183 -2.22 -11.97 12.19
N ASP A 184 -2.91 -11.35 13.11
CA ASP A 184 -2.53 -10.02 13.60
C ASP A 184 -1.25 -10.11 14.44
N ASP A 185 -0.12 -9.72 13.84
CA ASP A 185 1.19 -9.72 14.48
C ASP A 185 1.28 -8.66 15.61
N PHE A 186 0.53 -7.57 15.49
CA PHE A 186 0.49 -6.54 16.52
C PHE A 186 -0.20 -7.02 17.77
N ALA A 187 -1.36 -7.65 17.64
CA ALA A 187 -2.06 -8.25 18.77
C ALA A 187 -1.17 -9.28 19.48
N LYS A 188 -0.48 -10.14 18.72
CA LYS A 188 0.44 -11.14 19.24
C LYS A 188 1.62 -10.53 20.04
N ARG A 189 2.12 -9.37 19.61
CA ARG A 189 3.30 -8.72 20.22
C ARG A 189 2.95 -7.58 21.17
N GLY A 190 1.67 -7.29 21.39
CA GLY A 190 1.23 -6.16 22.19
C GLY A 190 1.59 -4.79 21.61
N ILE A 191 1.70 -4.69 20.27
CA ILE A 191 1.99 -3.44 19.57
C ILE A 191 0.67 -2.76 19.23
N CYS A 192 0.60 -1.45 19.48
CA CYS A 192 -0.53 -0.64 19.07
C CYS A 192 -0.19 0.17 17.80
N MET A 193 -1.13 0.26 16.89
CA MET A 193 -1.02 1.19 15.75
C MET A 193 -1.00 2.62 16.28
N PRO A 194 0.05 3.42 16.02
CA PRO A 194 0.08 4.81 16.47
C PRO A 194 -1.01 5.65 15.80
N ARG A 195 -1.53 6.63 16.54
CA ARG A 195 -2.58 7.52 16.02
C ARG A 195 -2.33 8.96 16.43
N PRO A 196 -2.36 9.90 15.50
CA PRO A 196 -2.43 9.69 14.04
C PRO A 196 -1.24 8.89 13.53
N LEU A 197 -1.38 8.15 12.44
CA LEU A 197 -0.29 7.36 11.85
C LEU A 197 0.92 8.24 11.54
N TYR A 198 0.70 9.41 11.01
CA TYR A 198 1.68 10.48 10.84
C TYR A 198 1.00 11.77 10.37
N LYS A 199 1.69 12.89 10.53
CA LYS A 199 1.32 14.16 9.95
C LYS A 199 2.38 14.54 8.93
N THR A 200 2.01 14.68 7.67
CA THR A 200 2.92 15.13 6.62
C THR A 200 2.70 16.60 6.28
N SER A 201 3.77 17.31 6.02
CA SER A 201 3.73 18.67 5.48
C SER A 201 3.57 18.73 3.97
N SER A 202 3.64 17.58 3.28
CA SER A 202 3.55 17.53 1.83
C SER A 202 2.10 17.56 1.34
N PRO A 203 1.69 18.53 0.52
CA PRO A 203 0.34 18.60 -0.04
C PRO A 203 0.03 17.45 -1.03
N PHE A 204 1.06 16.71 -1.47
CA PHE A 204 0.88 15.58 -2.38
C PHE A 204 0.60 14.27 -1.64
N PHE A 205 1.07 14.11 -0.42
CA PHE A 205 1.03 12.84 0.29
C PHE A 205 -0.13 12.67 1.26
N SER A 206 -0.75 13.73 1.69
CA SER A 206 -2.07 13.66 2.32
C SER A 206 -2.80 14.98 2.21
N ALA A 207 -4.08 14.97 1.88
CA ALA A 207 -4.99 15.94 2.45
C ALA A 207 -4.97 15.76 3.97
N ASP A 208 -5.21 16.80 4.76
CA ASP A 208 -5.40 16.66 6.21
C ASP A 208 -6.30 15.46 6.48
N VAL A 209 -5.72 14.40 7.03
CA VAL A 209 -6.36 13.09 7.13
C VAL A 209 -6.83 12.84 8.56
N PRO A 210 -7.98 13.43 8.96
CA PRO A 210 -8.56 13.10 10.26
C PRO A 210 -8.94 11.61 10.36
N GLU A 211 -9.14 10.93 9.23
CA GLU A 211 -9.76 9.61 9.17
C GLU A 211 -8.77 8.43 9.08
N PHE A 212 -7.58 8.62 8.54
CA PHE A 212 -6.50 7.64 8.74
C PHE A 212 -6.01 7.70 10.19
N ALA A 213 -6.17 8.86 10.78
CA ALA A 213 -5.90 9.07 12.19
C ALA A 213 -7.06 8.62 13.10
N ARG A 214 -8.23 8.38 12.55
CA ARG A 214 -9.38 7.82 13.27
C ARG A 214 -9.61 6.43 12.74
N SER A 215 -9.14 5.45 13.49
CA SER A 215 -9.61 4.09 13.27
C SER A 215 -11.12 4.10 13.06
N THR A 216 -11.55 3.60 11.94
CA THR A 216 -12.95 3.27 11.75
C THR A 216 -13.33 2.04 12.60
N VAL A 217 -12.37 1.49 13.30
CA VAL A 217 -12.45 0.28 14.12
C VAL A 217 -12.33 0.68 15.59
N PRO A 218 -13.35 0.47 16.42
CA PRO A 218 -13.38 0.90 17.82
C PRO A 218 -12.21 0.39 18.66
N ASN A 219 -11.73 -0.82 18.42
CA ASN A 219 -10.70 -1.50 19.19
C ASN A 219 -9.29 -1.40 18.59
N GLY A 220 -9.11 -0.48 17.65
CA GLY A 220 -7.83 -0.33 16.97
C GLY A 220 -7.69 -1.19 15.73
N GLU A 221 -6.51 -1.17 15.17
CA GLU A 221 -6.12 -1.94 14.00
C GLU A 221 -4.82 -2.65 14.30
N GLY A 222 -4.65 -3.82 13.71
CA GLY A 222 -3.43 -4.60 13.76
C GLY A 222 -2.67 -4.57 12.45
N MET A 223 -1.65 -5.41 12.35
CA MET A 223 -0.86 -5.59 11.15
C MET A 223 -0.54 -7.06 10.95
N ASN A 224 -0.78 -7.60 9.77
CA ASN A 224 -0.44 -8.97 9.42
C ASN A 224 0.88 -9.07 8.62
N LEU A 225 1.35 -10.28 8.39
CA LEU A 225 2.60 -10.50 7.64
C LEU A 225 2.46 -10.31 6.12
N LEU A 226 1.25 -10.06 5.61
CA LEU A 226 1.03 -9.60 4.24
C LEU A 226 1.19 -8.07 4.10
N THR A 227 1.72 -7.41 5.13
CA THR A 227 1.89 -5.95 5.18
C THR A 227 0.55 -5.22 5.04
N CYS A 228 -0.51 -5.79 5.57
CA CYS A 228 -1.85 -5.22 5.54
C CYS A 228 -2.35 -4.86 6.93
N VAL A 229 -3.09 -3.75 7.01
CA VAL A 229 -3.81 -3.36 8.23
C VAL A 229 -5.00 -4.30 8.43
N VAL A 230 -5.07 -4.90 9.61
CA VAL A 230 -6.13 -5.83 10.02
C VAL A 230 -7.17 -5.09 10.85
N ALA A 231 -8.44 -5.27 10.51
CA ALA A 231 -9.56 -4.74 11.28
C ALA A 231 -9.85 -5.64 12.49
N ASN A 232 -9.68 -5.12 13.69
CA ASN A 232 -9.90 -5.84 14.96
C ASN A 232 -11.35 -5.72 15.46
N ALA A 233 -12.23 -5.11 14.67
CA ALA A 233 -13.68 -5.04 14.87
C ALA A 233 -14.35 -4.76 13.51
N PRO A 234 -15.68 -4.95 13.39
CA PRO A 234 -16.39 -4.59 12.17
C PRO A 234 -16.23 -3.12 11.81
N THR A 235 -15.94 -2.83 10.56
CA THR A 235 -15.79 -1.46 10.06
C THR A 235 -17.14 -0.76 9.87
N ARG A 236 -17.14 0.57 9.73
CA ARG A 236 -18.35 1.33 9.42
C ARG A 236 -18.99 0.99 8.08
N SER A 237 -18.18 0.53 7.13
CA SER A 237 -18.65 0.09 5.80
C SER A 237 -19.18 -1.34 5.78
N GLY A 238 -19.10 -2.08 6.90
CA GLY A 238 -19.64 -3.42 7.04
C GLY A 238 -18.63 -4.56 6.86
N ARG A 239 -17.36 -4.27 6.64
CA ARG A 239 -16.33 -5.33 6.64
C ARG A 239 -16.25 -5.97 8.03
N PRO A 240 -16.20 -7.31 8.15
CA PRO A 240 -16.09 -7.97 9.45
C PRO A 240 -14.69 -7.82 10.05
N GLU A 241 -14.61 -8.08 11.34
CA GLU A 241 -13.35 -8.33 12.03
C GLU A 241 -12.51 -9.39 11.29
N GLY A 242 -11.20 -9.23 11.28
CA GLY A 242 -10.25 -10.09 10.55
C GLY A 242 -10.12 -9.76 9.07
N SER A 243 -10.93 -8.82 8.52
CA SER A 243 -10.65 -8.28 7.19
C SER A 243 -9.39 -7.41 7.21
N PHE A 244 -8.63 -7.42 6.11
CA PHE A 244 -7.39 -6.66 6.03
C PHE A 244 -7.21 -6.02 4.66
N GLY A 245 -6.37 -5.01 4.56
CA GLY A 245 -6.12 -4.30 3.33
C GLY A 245 -5.06 -3.22 3.45
N TRP A 246 -4.81 -2.54 2.34
CA TRP A 246 -3.90 -1.42 2.27
C TRP A 246 -4.37 -0.40 1.22
N ALA A 247 -3.56 0.64 1.04
CA ALA A 247 -3.81 1.68 0.05
C ALA A 247 -2.54 2.06 -0.70
N GLY A 248 -2.70 2.51 -1.95
CA GLY A 248 -1.66 3.14 -2.75
C GLY A 248 -1.84 4.65 -2.83
N LEU A 249 -0.72 5.35 -3.01
CA LEU A 249 -0.61 6.81 -2.97
C LEU A 249 -1.57 7.55 -3.92
N THR A 250 -1.95 6.94 -5.05
CA THR A 250 -2.89 7.50 -6.03
C THR A 250 -4.36 7.22 -5.71
N ASN A 251 -4.71 7.09 -4.42
CA ASN A 251 -6.03 6.69 -3.96
C ASN A 251 -6.46 5.33 -4.54
N SER A 252 -5.55 4.38 -4.54
CA SER A 252 -5.84 2.99 -4.83
C SER A 252 -6.06 2.25 -3.52
N TYR A 253 -7.20 1.58 -3.37
CA TYR A 253 -7.58 0.90 -2.14
C TYR A 253 -7.90 -0.54 -2.42
N TYR A 254 -7.44 -1.46 -1.58
CA TYR A 254 -7.84 -2.85 -1.66
C TYR A 254 -8.09 -3.43 -0.27
N PHE A 255 -8.98 -4.42 -0.21
CA PHE A 255 -9.16 -5.22 0.98
C PHE A 255 -9.46 -6.69 0.63
N VAL A 256 -9.23 -7.53 1.62
CA VAL A 256 -9.58 -8.94 1.66
C VAL A 256 -10.44 -9.19 2.88
N ASP A 257 -11.60 -9.80 2.68
CA ASP A 257 -12.50 -10.29 3.72
C ASP A 257 -12.55 -11.83 3.67
N PRO A 258 -11.75 -12.51 4.50
CA PRO A 258 -11.73 -13.97 4.51
C PRO A 258 -13.02 -14.60 5.02
N VAL A 259 -13.81 -13.86 5.83
CA VAL A 259 -15.05 -14.35 6.44
C VAL A 259 -16.14 -14.53 5.39
N ASN A 260 -16.24 -13.59 4.46
CA ASN A 260 -17.26 -13.61 3.41
C ASN A 260 -16.71 -14.05 2.04
N GLY A 261 -15.41 -14.25 1.92
CA GLY A 261 -14.76 -14.61 0.65
C GLY A 261 -14.74 -13.46 -0.36
N ILE A 262 -14.61 -12.20 0.11
CA ILE A 262 -14.68 -11.01 -0.73
C ILE A 262 -13.30 -10.36 -0.82
N GLY A 263 -12.85 -10.07 -2.03
CA GLY A 263 -11.72 -9.18 -2.32
C GLY A 263 -12.20 -7.99 -3.14
N SER A 264 -11.69 -6.81 -2.86
CA SER A 264 -12.02 -5.60 -3.60
C SER A 264 -10.76 -4.79 -3.91
N ILE A 265 -10.74 -4.17 -5.07
CA ILE A 265 -9.75 -3.16 -5.45
C ILE A 265 -10.43 -2.01 -6.17
N VAL A 266 -10.08 -0.79 -5.78
CA VAL A 266 -10.57 0.46 -6.38
C VAL A 266 -9.38 1.35 -6.68
N ASN A 267 -9.14 1.66 -7.95
CA ASN A 267 -8.03 2.50 -8.41
C ASN A 267 -8.57 3.82 -8.96
N MET A 268 -8.11 4.96 -8.46
CA MET A 268 -8.63 6.27 -8.83
C MET A 268 -7.64 7.18 -9.56
N GLN A 269 -6.33 6.91 -9.47
CA GLN A 269 -5.25 7.68 -10.13
C GLN A 269 -5.33 9.18 -9.84
N LEU A 270 -5.49 9.55 -8.56
CA LEU A 270 -5.70 10.92 -8.10
C LEU A 270 -4.79 11.26 -6.91
N PHE A 271 -4.25 12.48 -6.91
CA PHE A 271 -3.64 13.13 -5.75
C PHE A 271 -4.54 14.26 -5.19
N PRO A 272 -4.38 14.65 -3.93
CA PRO A 272 -3.52 14.02 -2.92
C PRO A 272 -4.06 12.67 -2.44
N PHE A 273 -3.18 11.87 -1.85
CA PHE A 273 -3.61 10.66 -1.15
C PHE A 273 -4.63 11.01 -0.07
N PHE A 274 -5.64 10.19 0.11
CA PHE A 274 -6.77 10.45 1.01
C PHE A 274 -7.65 11.64 0.60
N ASP A 275 -7.74 11.91 -0.67
CA ASP A 275 -8.75 12.85 -1.17
C ASP A 275 -10.13 12.51 -0.62
N PRO A 276 -10.85 13.45 0.02
CA PRO A 276 -12.11 13.14 0.70
C PRO A 276 -13.17 12.49 -0.20
N ARG A 277 -13.23 12.87 -1.47
CA ARG A 277 -14.19 12.26 -2.42
C ARG A 277 -13.78 10.86 -2.84
N CYS A 278 -12.48 10.60 -2.92
CA CYS A 278 -11.98 9.24 -3.16
C CYS A 278 -12.32 8.32 -1.98
N VAL A 279 -12.12 8.81 -0.76
CA VAL A 279 -12.48 8.09 0.47
C VAL A 279 -13.99 7.83 0.51
N GLU A 280 -14.82 8.85 0.30
CA GLU A 280 -16.28 8.70 0.23
C GLU A 280 -16.70 7.68 -0.83
N THR A 281 -16.09 7.73 -2.01
CA THR A 281 -16.40 6.78 -3.10
C THR A 281 -16.05 5.35 -2.70
N ARG A 282 -14.87 5.12 -2.12
CA ARG A 282 -14.47 3.82 -1.59
C ARG A 282 -15.47 3.33 -0.55
N ASP A 283 -15.82 4.16 0.43
CA ASP A 283 -16.71 3.78 1.53
C ASP A 283 -18.12 3.43 1.02
N ARG A 284 -18.62 4.17 0.03
CA ARG A 284 -19.90 3.87 -0.62
C ARG A 284 -19.86 2.54 -1.38
N ILE A 285 -18.78 2.25 -2.10
CA ILE A 285 -18.60 0.96 -2.78
C ILE A 285 -18.58 -0.17 -1.76
N GLU A 286 -17.79 -0.07 -0.70
CA GLU A 286 -17.75 -1.08 0.35
C GLU A 286 -19.12 -1.29 0.98
N LYS A 287 -19.77 -0.22 1.40
CA LYS A 287 -21.11 -0.28 2.00
C LYS A 287 -22.12 -0.98 1.09
N THR A 288 -22.14 -0.63 -0.20
CA THR A 288 -23.03 -1.27 -1.18
C THR A 288 -22.77 -2.78 -1.30
N ILE A 289 -21.50 -3.22 -1.31
CA ILE A 289 -21.14 -4.64 -1.35
C ILE A 289 -21.78 -5.38 -0.15
N TYR A 290 -21.64 -4.85 1.07
CA TYR A 290 -22.14 -5.52 2.27
C TYR A 290 -23.66 -5.43 2.44
N GLU A 291 -24.30 -4.36 1.99
CA GLU A 291 -25.78 -4.26 1.91
C GLU A 291 -26.34 -5.30 0.93
N CYS A 292 -25.76 -5.43 -0.26
CA CYS A 292 -26.16 -6.46 -1.22
C CYS A 292 -25.95 -7.87 -0.66
N LEU A 293 -24.81 -8.14 -0.01
CA LEU A 293 -24.54 -9.42 0.61
C LEU A 293 -25.57 -9.78 1.68
N SER A 294 -25.94 -8.81 2.52
CA SER A 294 -26.93 -8.98 3.57
C SER A 294 -28.31 -9.28 2.98
N SER A 295 -28.70 -8.58 1.92
CA SER A 295 -29.97 -8.79 1.21
C SER A 295 -30.06 -10.18 0.58
N VAL A 296 -28.98 -10.64 -0.08
CA VAL A 296 -28.93 -11.99 -0.68
C VAL A 296 -29.05 -13.07 0.40
N ARG A 297 -28.41 -12.88 1.55
CA ARG A 297 -28.50 -13.82 2.67
C ARG A 297 -29.89 -13.86 3.32
N ALA A 298 -30.56 -12.72 3.41
CA ALA A 298 -31.92 -12.64 3.92
C ALA A 298 -32.91 -13.34 2.96
N GLY A 299 -32.78 -13.12 1.65
CA GLY A 299 -33.63 -13.75 0.64
C GLY A 299 -33.45 -15.26 0.48
N LYS A 300 -32.31 -15.81 0.91
CA LYS A 300 -32.10 -17.28 0.93
C LYS A 300 -32.66 -17.99 2.17
N ARG A 301 -33.12 -17.25 3.16
CA ARG A 301 -33.70 -17.80 4.40
C ARG A 301 -35.25 -17.83 4.39
N GLY A 302 -35.87 -17.40 3.35
CA GLY A 302 -37.29 -17.52 3.05
C GLY A 302 -37.54 -18.58 1.99
#